data_42d6306263390316b0b50ced2a83b473
#
_entry.id   42d6306263390316b0b50ced2a83b473
#
_cell.length_a   1.000
_cell.length_b   1.000
_cell.length_c   1.000
_cell.angle_alpha   90.00
_cell.angle_beta   90.00
_cell.angle_gamma   90.00
#
_symmetry.space_group_name_H-M   'P 1'
#
loop_
_entity.id
_entity.type
_entity.pdbx_description
1 polymer ?
#
loop_
_entity_poly.entity_id
_entity_poly.type
_entity_poly.pdbx_seq_one_letter_code
_entity_poly.pdbx_strand_id
1 'polypeptide(L)'
;AASDVYKRQASMGGGGKGMRLIHNANEVEEAYTTAKSESLSSFGDDTVYLEKFVEEPHHIEFQILGDKHGNVIHLCERECSVQRRNQKIVEESPSVFVTPELRKDMGEKAVAAAKAVNYIGAGTIEFLVDKHRNYYFLEMNTRLQVEHPITEEVVGVDLVKEQIKVADNQVLKLKQEDIKQRGHAIECRICAEDTEMNFMPSPGVIKQITEPNGIGVRIDSYVYEGYEIPIYYDCLLYTSDAADD
;
A
#
# COMPACT_ATOMS: atom_id res chain seq x y z
N ALA A 1 22.42 12.38 -22.02
CA ALA A 1 21.24 11.52 -21.91
C ALA A 1 21.37 10.75 -20.61
N ALA A 2 20.45 10.95 -19.66
CA ALA A 2 20.35 10.12 -18.50
C ALA A 2 20.02 8.71 -19.01
N SER A 3 20.84 7.71 -18.66
CA SER A 3 20.55 6.33 -18.97
C SER A 3 19.33 5.93 -18.15
N ASP A 4 18.21 5.67 -18.81
CA ASP A 4 17.04 5.12 -18.12
C ASP A 4 17.43 3.79 -17.49
N VAL A 5 17.22 3.65 -16.19
CA VAL A 5 17.38 2.40 -15.47
C VAL A 5 16.08 1.61 -15.61
N TYR A 6 16.19 0.32 -15.88
CA TYR A 6 15.04 -0.56 -16.01
C TYR A 6 15.08 -1.65 -14.95
N LYS A 7 13.92 -2.14 -14.53
CA LYS A 7 13.79 -3.35 -13.70
C LYS A 7 13.05 -4.43 -14.48
N ARG A 8 13.39 -5.69 -14.21
CA ARG A 8 12.61 -6.86 -14.62
C ARG A 8 11.89 -7.44 -13.43
N GLN A 9 10.69 -7.88 -13.64
CA GLN A 9 9.83 -8.45 -12.60
C GLN A 9 9.10 -9.68 -13.13
N ALA A 10 8.94 -10.70 -12.26
CA ALA A 10 8.09 -11.86 -12.54
C ALA A 10 6.63 -11.45 -12.67
N SER A 11 5.94 -11.94 -13.69
CA SER A 11 4.53 -11.61 -13.93
C SER A 11 3.62 -12.05 -12.79
N MET A 12 3.93 -13.18 -12.14
CA MET A 12 3.21 -13.72 -10.98
C MET A 12 3.83 -13.30 -9.65
N GLY A 13 4.88 -12.47 -9.65
CA GLY A 13 5.61 -12.03 -8.46
C GLY A 13 4.99 -10.79 -7.83
N GLY A 14 5.09 -10.69 -6.50
CA GLY A 14 4.73 -9.51 -5.71
C GLY A 14 5.78 -9.24 -4.64
N GLY A 15 5.73 -8.04 -4.01
CA GLY A 15 6.63 -7.68 -2.91
C GLY A 15 8.12 -7.64 -3.28
N GLY A 16 8.46 -7.40 -4.54
CA GLY A 16 9.84 -7.28 -5.00
C GLY A 16 10.60 -8.59 -5.23
N LYS A 17 9.97 -9.74 -5.10
CA LYS A 17 10.60 -11.03 -5.43
C LYS A 17 10.77 -11.18 -6.93
N GLY A 18 11.98 -11.62 -7.36
CA GLY A 18 12.30 -11.81 -8.77
C GLY A 18 12.59 -10.51 -9.54
N MET A 19 12.72 -9.36 -8.86
CA MET A 19 13.14 -8.11 -9.48
C MET A 19 14.66 -8.07 -9.69
N ARG A 20 15.07 -7.54 -10.86
CA ARG A 20 16.49 -7.24 -11.16
C ARG A 20 16.57 -5.87 -11.81
N LEU A 21 17.45 -5.03 -11.28
CA LEU A 21 17.80 -3.76 -11.88
C LEU A 21 18.73 -3.98 -13.06
N ILE A 22 18.55 -3.22 -14.12
CA ILE A 22 19.35 -3.25 -15.34
C ILE A 22 19.82 -1.83 -15.61
N HIS A 23 21.11 -1.59 -15.48
CA HIS A 23 21.69 -0.27 -15.65
C HIS A 23 22.20 -0.02 -17.09
N ASN A 24 22.43 -1.10 -17.84
CA ASN A 24 22.90 -0.99 -19.22
C ASN A 24 22.47 -2.21 -20.06
N ALA A 25 22.54 -2.08 -21.38
CA ALA A 25 22.08 -3.08 -22.31
C ALA A 25 22.82 -4.44 -22.20
N ASN A 26 24.06 -4.44 -21.72
CA ASN A 26 24.85 -5.69 -21.61
C ASN A 26 24.37 -6.58 -20.48
N GLU A 27 23.65 -6.04 -19.48
CA GLU A 27 23.12 -6.78 -18.33
C GLU A 27 21.77 -7.43 -18.64
N VAL A 28 21.13 -7.08 -19.77
CA VAL A 28 19.75 -7.52 -20.08
C VAL A 28 19.63 -9.03 -20.16
N GLU A 29 20.54 -9.73 -20.83
CA GLU A 29 20.46 -11.17 -21.08
C GLU A 29 20.65 -11.97 -19.79
N GLU A 30 21.62 -11.61 -18.97
CA GLU A 30 21.89 -12.26 -17.67
C GLU A 30 20.73 -12.00 -16.70
N ALA A 31 20.27 -10.76 -16.57
CA ALA A 31 19.13 -10.41 -15.73
C ALA A 31 17.85 -11.13 -16.17
N TYR A 32 17.64 -11.29 -17.49
CA TYR A 32 16.51 -12.03 -18.03
C TYR A 32 16.53 -13.50 -17.66
N THR A 33 17.65 -14.15 -17.87
CA THR A 33 17.80 -15.59 -17.59
C THR A 33 17.63 -15.88 -16.10
N THR A 34 18.24 -15.06 -15.26
CA THR A 34 18.14 -15.20 -13.81
C THR A 34 16.70 -14.98 -13.32
N ALA A 35 16.05 -13.92 -13.77
CA ALA A 35 14.66 -13.60 -13.37
C ALA A 35 13.69 -14.72 -13.79
N LYS A 36 13.86 -15.28 -15.00
CA LYS A 36 13.05 -16.42 -15.47
C LYS A 36 13.24 -17.67 -14.59
N SER A 37 14.48 -18.01 -14.26
CA SER A 37 14.77 -19.16 -13.41
C SER A 37 14.17 -18.99 -12.01
N GLU A 38 14.30 -17.81 -11.42
CA GLU A 38 13.71 -17.50 -10.11
C GLU A 38 12.18 -17.52 -10.16
N SER A 39 11.58 -16.96 -11.22
CA SER A 39 10.13 -16.95 -11.40
C SER A 39 9.59 -18.37 -11.55
N LEU A 40 10.20 -19.18 -12.37
CA LEU A 40 9.80 -20.58 -12.57
C LEU A 40 9.88 -21.39 -11.26
N SER A 41 10.95 -21.21 -10.50
CA SER A 41 11.16 -21.95 -9.25
C SER A 41 10.20 -21.50 -8.14
N SER A 42 9.83 -20.22 -8.11
CA SER A 42 9.01 -19.64 -7.03
C SER A 42 7.51 -19.67 -7.33
N PHE A 43 7.13 -19.54 -8.59
CA PHE A 43 5.72 -19.34 -9.00
C PHE A 43 5.23 -20.36 -10.04
N GLY A 44 6.11 -21.20 -10.58
CA GLY A 44 5.77 -22.17 -11.63
C GLY A 44 5.54 -21.55 -13.03
N ASP A 45 5.82 -20.27 -13.19
CA ASP A 45 5.70 -19.49 -14.43
C ASP A 45 6.98 -18.69 -14.65
N ASP A 46 7.53 -18.75 -15.85
CA ASP A 46 8.77 -18.08 -16.23
C ASP A 46 8.55 -16.73 -16.94
N THR A 47 7.31 -16.27 -17.00
CA THR A 47 6.96 -15.00 -17.63
C THR A 47 7.54 -13.83 -16.83
N VAL A 48 8.32 -13.00 -17.50
CA VAL A 48 8.91 -11.78 -16.94
C VAL A 48 8.67 -10.61 -17.87
N TYR A 49 8.55 -9.42 -17.32
CA TYR A 49 8.40 -8.18 -18.08
C TYR A 49 9.43 -7.12 -17.67
N LEU A 50 9.64 -6.14 -18.50
CA LEU A 50 10.58 -5.05 -18.31
C LEU A 50 9.80 -3.77 -18.00
N GLU A 51 10.18 -3.10 -16.91
CA GLU A 51 9.60 -1.83 -16.51
C GLU A 51 10.65 -0.74 -16.40
N LYS A 52 10.25 0.50 -16.61
CA LYS A 52 11.08 1.65 -16.26
C LYS A 52 11.24 1.71 -14.74
N PHE A 53 12.48 1.81 -14.30
CA PHE A 53 12.77 2.02 -12.89
C PHE A 53 12.67 3.51 -12.56
N VAL A 54 11.86 3.85 -11.57
CA VAL A 54 11.74 5.20 -11.04
C VAL A 54 12.69 5.31 -9.85
N GLU A 55 13.68 6.19 -9.97
CA GLU A 55 14.67 6.41 -8.91
C GLU A 55 14.06 7.26 -7.79
N GLU A 56 14.33 6.89 -6.53
CA GLU A 56 13.89 7.59 -5.31
C GLU A 56 12.40 8.00 -5.38
N PRO A 57 11.48 7.07 -5.68
CA PRO A 57 10.09 7.41 -5.84
C PRO A 57 9.40 7.62 -4.51
N HIS A 58 8.43 8.53 -4.47
CA HIS A 58 7.38 8.48 -3.46
C HIS A 58 6.35 7.41 -3.85
N HIS A 59 5.96 6.59 -2.89
CA HIS A 59 4.89 5.62 -3.03
C HIS A 59 3.58 6.26 -2.52
N ILE A 60 2.79 6.72 -3.46
CA ILE A 60 1.52 7.41 -3.18
C ILE A 60 0.37 6.50 -3.63
N GLU A 61 -0.62 6.34 -2.78
CA GLU A 61 -1.76 5.50 -3.10
C GLU A 61 -3.09 6.19 -2.81
N PHE A 62 -4.12 5.86 -3.57
CA PHE A 62 -5.46 6.42 -3.41
C PHE A 62 -6.46 5.36 -2.98
N GLN A 63 -7.10 5.57 -1.84
CA GLN A 63 -8.19 4.72 -1.39
C GLN A 63 -9.41 4.91 -2.28
N ILE A 64 -9.90 3.82 -2.87
CA ILE A 64 -11.10 3.78 -3.71
C ILE A 64 -12.23 3.09 -2.95
N LEU A 65 -13.43 3.59 -3.17
CA LEU A 65 -14.67 2.96 -2.74
C LEU A 65 -15.68 3.00 -3.89
N GLY A 66 -16.16 1.84 -4.31
CA GLY A 66 -17.14 1.70 -5.40
C GLY A 66 -18.34 0.86 -5.01
N ASP A 67 -19.53 1.17 -5.55
CA ASP A 67 -20.73 0.39 -5.36
C ASP A 67 -21.15 -0.37 -6.63
N LYS A 68 -22.17 -1.21 -6.52
CA LYS A 68 -22.75 -1.98 -7.66
C LYS A 68 -23.57 -1.11 -8.62
N HIS A 69 -23.78 0.16 -8.31
CA HIS A 69 -24.60 1.11 -9.06
C HIS A 69 -23.77 2.06 -9.94
N GLY A 70 -22.44 1.85 -9.98
CA GLY A 70 -21.51 2.64 -10.78
C GLY A 70 -20.99 3.91 -10.10
N ASN A 71 -21.31 4.12 -8.82
CA ASN A 71 -20.71 5.20 -8.06
C ASN A 71 -19.32 4.76 -7.59
N VAL A 72 -18.31 5.55 -7.90
CA VAL A 72 -16.92 5.35 -7.46
C VAL A 72 -16.35 6.69 -7.02
N ILE A 73 -15.78 6.70 -5.83
CA ILE A 73 -15.09 7.85 -5.24
C ILE A 73 -13.68 7.45 -4.78
N HIS A 74 -12.80 8.44 -4.61
CA HIS A 74 -11.57 8.27 -3.85
C HIS A 74 -11.67 8.96 -2.48
N LEU A 75 -11.00 8.39 -1.48
CA LEU A 75 -10.94 8.91 -0.11
C LEU A 75 -9.56 9.52 0.17
N CYS A 76 -9.04 10.25 -0.79
CA CYS A 76 -7.72 10.88 -0.79
C CYS A 76 -6.56 9.88 -0.76
N GLU A 77 -5.34 10.40 -0.62
CA GLU A 77 -4.10 9.64 -0.71
C GLU A 77 -3.53 9.30 0.67
N ARG A 78 -2.65 8.29 0.61
CA ARG A 78 -1.68 7.94 1.65
C ARG A 78 -0.27 8.00 1.07
N GLU A 79 0.68 8.44 1.86
CA GLU A 79 2.12 8.38 1.59
C GLU A 79 2.70 7.13 2.24
N CYS A 80 3.24 6.23 1.46
CA CYS A 80 3.74 4.93 1.91
C CYS A 80 5.20 4.70 1.53
N SER A 81 6.00 5.76 1.43
CA SER A 81 7.40 5.70 0.98
C SER A 81 8.35 5.13 2.02
N VAL A 82 8.00 5.17 3.32
CA VAL A 82 8.84 4.61 4.37
C VAL A 82 8.69 3.10 4.39
N GLN A 83 9.62 2.45 3.71
CA GLN A 83 9.60 0.99 3.49
C GLN A 83 10.92 0.35 3.88
N ARG A 84 10.86 -0.91 4.28
CA ARG A 84 12.03 -1.77 4.45
C ARG A 84 11.86 -3.00 3.57
N ARG A 85 12.80 -3.21 2.63
CA ARG A 85 12.75 -4.33 1.66
C ARG A 85 11.42 -4.39 0.90
N ASN A 86 10.92 -3.25 0.43
CA ASN A 86 9.63 -3.07 -0.25
C ASN A 86 8.39 -3.37 0.62
N GLN A 87 8.55 -3.46 1.94
CA GLN A 87 7.45 -3.58 2.89
C GLN A 87 7.21 -2.23 3.57
N LYS A 88 5.98 -1.75 3.53
CA LYS A 88 5.53 -0.52 4.21
C LYS A 88 5.74 -0.66 5.73
N ILE A 89 6.27 0.37 6.38
CA ILE A 89 6.58 0.38 7.83
C ILE A 89 5.91 1.57 8.52
N VAL A 90 5.91 2.73 7.85
CA VAL A 90 5.21 3.93 8.32
C VAL A 90 4.45 4.52 7.14
N GLU A 91 3.21 4.86 7.38
CA GLU A 91 2.32 5.50 6.42
C GLU A 91 1.77 6.80 7.01
N GLU A 92 1.50 7.79 6.15
CA GLU A 92 0.90 9.06 6.57
C GLU A 92 -0.19 9.53 5.61
N SER A 93 -1.14 10.30 6.11
CA SER A 93 -2.16 10.99 5.33
C SER A 93 -2.50 12.34 5.99
N PRO A 94 -2.55 13.43 5.19
CA PRO A 94 -2.20 13.55 3.79
C PRO A 94 -0.69 13.48 3.55
N SER A 95 -0.27 13.18 2.32
CA SER A 95 1.14 13.28 1.92
C SER A 95 1.61 14.73 1.93
N VAL A 96 2.75 14.99 2.55
CA VAL A 96 3.40 16.31 2.53
C VAL A 96 4.04 16.63 1.17
N PHE A 97 4.27 15.61 0.34
CA PHE A 97 4.86 15.76 -0.99
C PHE A 97 3.81 16.10 -2.06
N VAL A 98 2.57 15.62 -1.89
CA VAL A 98 1.50 15.78 -2.89
C VAL A 98 0.85 17.16 -2.76
N THR A 99 0.91 17.96 -3.85
CA THR A 99 0.22 19.26 -3.90
C THR A 99 -1.29 19.07 -4.10
N PRO A 100 -2.12 20.09 -3.79
CA PRO A 100 -3.57 20.01 -4.04
C PRO A 100 -3.93 19.68 -5.51
N GLU A 101 -3.18 20.23 -6.46
CA GLU A 101 -3.40 20.00 -7.89
C GLU A 101 -3.06 18.56 -8.27
N LEU A 102 -1.92 18.06 -7.77
CA LEU A 102 -1.50 16.68 -7.99
C LEU A 102 -2.48 15.68 -7.37
N ARG A 103 -2.93 15.96 -6.13
CA ARG A 103 -3.95 15.15 -5.44
C ARG A 103 -5.23 15.04 -6.26
N LYS A 104 -5.68 16.16 -6.81
CA LYS A 104 -6.88 16.18 -7.63
C LYS A 104 -6.69 15.34 -8.90
N ASP A 105 -5.62 15.57 -9.65
CA ASP A 105 -5.37 14.86 -10.91
C ASP A 105 -5.19 13.34 -10.68
N MET A 106 -4.37 12.95 -9.72
CA MET A 106 -4.16 11.54 -9.38
C MET A 106 -5.45 10.86 -8.89
N GLY A 107 -6.22 11.55 -8.04
CA GLY A 107 -7.51 11.05 -7.53
C GLY A 107 -8.52 10.82 -8.66
N GLU A 108 -8.64 11.75 -9.61
CA GLU A 108 -9.48 11.60 -10.80
C GLU A 108 -9.03 10.41 -11.66
N LYS A 109 -7.72 10.19 -11.83
CA LYS A 109 -7.17 9.04 -12.56
C LYS A 109 -7.44 7.72 -11.82
N ALA A 110 -7.30 7.71 -10.49
CA ALA A 110 -7.60 6.54 -9.67
C ALA A 110 -9.09 6.13 -9.79
N VAL A 111 -10.00 7.10 -9.71
CA VAL A 111 -11.44 6.85 -9.94
C VAL A 111 -11.71 6.36 -11.37
N ALA A 112 -11.07 6.96 -12.37
CA ALA A 112 -11.23 6.54 -13.76
C ALA A 112 -10.75 5.10 -13.98
N ALA A 113 -9.60 4.72 -13.41
CA ALA A 113 -9.08 3.36 -13.48
C ALA A 113 -10.05 2.36 -12.83
N ALA A 114 -10.56 2.65 -11.63
CA ALA A 114 -11.52 1.79 -10.95
C ALA A 114 -12.85 1.64 -11.73
N LYS A 115 -13.34 2.73 -12.32
CA LYS A 115 -14.54 2.70 -13.19
C LYS A 115 -14.33 1.87 -14.44
N ALA A 116 -13.15 1.93 -15.06
CA ALA A 116 -12.84 1.20 -16.29
C ALA A 116 -12.94 -0.34 -16.11
N VAL A 117 -12.73 -0.82 -14.89
CA VAL A 117 -12.84 -2.25 -14.55
C VAL A 117 -14.13 -2.59 -13.78
N ASN A 118 -15.06 -1.64 -13.66
CA ASN A 118 -16.31 -1.78 -12.90
C ASN A 118 -16.07 -2.26 -11.46
N TYR A 119 -15.08 -1.64 -10.79
CA TYR A 119 -14.65 -2.07 -9.46
C TYR A 119 -15.73 -1.83 -8.40
N ILE A 120 -15.91 -2.79 -7.52
CA ILE A 120 -16.89 -2.77 -6.42
C ILE A 120 -16.19 -3.11 -5.11
N GLY A 121 -16.44 -2.32 -4.07
CA GLY A 121 -15.84 -2.47 -2.74
C GLY A 121 -14.76 -1.45 -2.45
N ALA A 122 -14.03 -1.65 -1.36
CA ALA A 122 -12.85 -0.88 -1.04
C ALA A 122 -11.63 -1.46 -1.76
N GLY A 123 -10.84 -0.62 -2.39
CA GLY A 123 -9.60 -0.97 -3.06
C GLY A 123 -8.65 0.22 -3.08
N THR A 124 -7.45 0.00 -3.55
CA THR A 124 -6.41 1.03 -3.58
C THR A 124 -5.71 1.04 -4.92
N ILE A 125 -5.52 2.23 -5.47
CA ILE A 125 -4.68 2.45 -6.66
C ILE A 125 -3.34 3.01 -6.20
N GLU A 126 -2.27 2.30 -6.48
CA GLU A 126 -0.91 2.67 -6.12
C GLU A 126 -0.16 3.32 -7.28
N PHE A 127 0.62 4.35 -6.96
CA PHE A 127 1.45 5.10 -7.89
C PHE A 127 2.87 5.27 -7.36
N LEU A 128 3.82 5.33 -8.29
CA LEU A 128 5.17 5.84 -8.03
C LEU A 128 5.24 7.27 -8.53
N VAL A 129 5.67 8.19 -7.69
CA VAL A 129 5.80 9.62 -8.03
C VAL A 129 7.27 10.01 -7.95
N ASP A 130 7.84 10.50 -9.06
CA ASP A 130 9.22 10.93 -9.09
C ASP A 130 9.44 12.30 -8.42
N LYS A 131 10.70 12.71 -8.24
CA LYS A 131 11.07 14.01 -7.66
C LYS A 131 10.56 15.23 -8.44
N HIS A 132 10.13 15.04 -9.69
CA HIS A 132 9.55 16.09 -10.54
C HIS A 132 8.01 16.07 -10.49
N ARG A 133 7.42 15.21 -9.63
CA ARG A 133 5.98 14.99 -9.50
C ARG A 133 5.32 14.39 -10.74
N ASN A 134 6.09 13.71 -11.62
CA ASN A 134 5.51 12.82 -12.60
C ASN A 134 5.10 11.52 -11.87
N TYR A 135 3.91 11.01 -12.15
CA TYR A 135 3.42 9.81 -11.50
C TYR A 135 3.13 8.70 -12.51
N TYR A 136 3.31 7.48 -12.06
CA TYR A 136 3.17 6.27 -12.85
C TYR A 136 2.32 5.28 -12.07
N PHE A 137 1.32 4.69 -12.72
CA PHE A 137 0.52 3.62 -12.15
C PHE A 137 1.43 2.43 -11.79
N LEU A 138 1.28 1.90 -10.59
CA LEU A 138 2.01 0.73 -10.14
C LEU A 138 1.12 -0.49 -10.17
N GLU A 139 0.09 -0.52 -9.32
CA GLU A 139 -0.85 -1.64 -9.22
C GLU A 139 -2.19 -1.20 -8.61
N MET A 140 -3.15 -2.11 -8.65
CA MET A 140 -4.40 -1.98 -7.92
C MET A 140 -4.52 -3.12 -6.90
N ASN A 141 -4.71 -2.77 -5.63
CA ASN A 141 -5.04 -3.71 -4.59
C ASN A 141 -6.56 -3.81 -4.45
N THR A 142 -7.11 -4.97 -4.78
CA THR A 142 -8.57 -5.20 -4.81
C THR A 142 -9.08 -5.70 -3.46
N ARG A 143 -8.64 -5.08 -2.39
CA ARG A 143 -8.97 -5.40 -1.00
C ARG A 143 -8.77 -4.19 -0.09
N LEU A 144 -9.26 -4.28 1.12
CA LEU A 144 -8.86 -3.37 2.19
C LEU A 144 -7.37 -3.64 2.53
N GLN A 145 -6.63 -2.59 2.77
CA GLN A 145 -5.21 -2.67 3.16
C GLN A 145 -5.02 -2.41 4.65
N VAL A 146 -3.84 -2.76 5.17
CA VAL A 146 -3.47 -2.55 6.57
C VAL A 146 -3.57 -1.08 6.92
N GLU A 147 -3.09 -0.21 6.05
CA GLU A 147 -2.98 1.24 6.20
C GLU A 147 -4.28 2.04 5.98
N HIS A 148 -5.44 1.36 5.94
CA HIS A 148 -6.73 2.05 5.82
C HIS A 148 -7.08 2.96 7.01
N PRO A 149 -6.62 2.70 8.25
CA PRO A 149 -6.99 3.51 9.41
C PRO A 149 -6.63 4.98 9.26
N ILE A 150 -5.45 5.31 8.73
CA ILE A 150 -5.07 6.73 8.55
C ILE A 150 -6.00 7.47 7.57
N THR A 151 -6.55 6.77 6.58
CA THR A 151 -7.58 7.35 5.72
C THR A 151 -8.87 7.60 6.51
N GLU A 152 -9.31 6.64 7.33
CA GLU A 152 -10.50 6.79 8.16
C GLU A 152 -10.37 7.97 9.13
N GLU A 153 -9.21 8.14 9.76
CA GLU A 153 -8.94 9.24 10.69
C GLU A 153 -9.03 10.62 10.01
N VAL A 154 -8.45 10.79 8.82
CA VAL A 154 -8.42 12.10 8.15
C VAL A 154 -9.69 12.44 7.37
N VAL A 155 -10.51 11.45 6.97
CA VAL A 155 -11.75 11.71 6.20
C VAL A 155 -13.03 11.45 6.99
N GLY A 156 -12.95 10.80 8.15
CA GLY A 156 -14.09 10.50 9.01
C GLY A 156 -15.06 9.46 8.41
N VAL A 157 -14.57 8.50 7.64
CA VAL A 157 -15.35 7.46 6.99
C VAL A 157 -14.89 6.09 7.49
N ASP A 158 -15.80 5.28 8.03
CA ASP A 158 -15.54 3.89 8.40
C ASP A 158 -15.64 3.00 7.14
N LEU A 159 -14.50 2.63 6.58
CA LEU A 159 -14.38 1.86 5.35
C LEU A 159 -14.97 0.46 5.46
N VAL A 160 -14.83 -0.18 6.61
CA VAL A 160 -15.37 -1.53 6.84
C VAL A 160 -16.90 -1.50 6.82
N LYS A 161 -17.52 -0.50 7.46
CA LYS A 161 -18.98 -0.31 7.38
C LYS A 161 -19.44 -0.02 5.96
N GLU A 162 -18.73 0.82 5.23
CA GLU A 162 -19.09 1.11 3.83
C GLU A 162 -18.94 -0.14 2.94
N GLN A 163 -17.91 -0.99 3.14
CA GLN A 163 -17.80 -2.27 2.44
C GLN A 163 -18.98 -3.19 2.71
N ILE A 164 -19.43 -3.29 3.96
CA ILE A 164 -20.61 -4.10 4.34
C ILE A 164 -21.86 -3.58 3.64
N LYS A 165 -22.08 -2.26 3.63
CA LYS A 165 -23.22 -1.63 2.93
C LYS A 165 -23.18 -1.90 1.42
N VAL A 166 -22.00 -1.79 0.80
CA VAL A 166 -21.81 -2.08 -0.63
C VAL A 166 -22.08 -3.56 -0.92
N ALA A 167 -21.60 -4.46 -0.06
CA ALA A 167 -21.85 -5.89 -0.19
C ALA A 167 -23.36 -6.21 -0.09
N ASP A 168 -24.09 -5.51 0.79
CA ASP A 168 -25.55 -5.57 0.94
C ASP A 168 -26.32 -4.85 -0.20
N ASN A 169 -25.62 -4.49 -1.27
CA ASN A 169 -26.18 -3.85 -2.46
C ASN A 169 -26.78 -2.45 -2.20
N GLN A 170 -26.35 -1.76 -1.16
CA GLN A 170 -26.77 -0.38 -0.91
C GLN A 170 -26.05 0.59 -1.86
N VAL A 171 -26.75 1.65 -2.23
CA VAL A 171 -26.15 2.76 -3.00
C VAL A 171 -25.20 3.54 -2.11
N LEU A 172 -24.01 3.83 -2.60
CA LEU A 172 -23.03 4.67 -1.91
C LEU A 172 -23.62 6.07 -1.73
N LYS A 173 -23.81 6.49 -0.46
CA LYS A 173 -24.36 7.81 -0.12
C LYS A 173 -23.33 8.93 -0.16
N LEU A 174 -22.06 8.57 0.00
CA LEU A 174 -20.95 9.51 -0.04
C LEU A 174 -20.70 9.95 -1.49
N LYS A 175 -20.51 11.25 -1.68
CA LYS A 175 -20.12 11.84 -2.95
C LYS A 175 -18.70 12.37 -2.85
N GLN A 176 -18.03 12.55 -3.99
CA GLN A 176 -16.66 13.04 -4.00
C GLN A 176 -16.51 14.42 -3.35
N GLU A 177 -17.49 15.28 -3.51
CA GLU A 177 -17.51 16.62 -2.88
C GLU A 177 -17.64 16.61 -1.36
N ASP A 178 -18.13 15.52 -0.78
CA ASP A 178 -18.27 15.35 0.67
C ASP A 178 -16.94 14.96 1.33
N ILE A 179 -16.02 14.39 0.57
CA ILE A 179 -14.74 13.90 1.08
C ILE A 179 -13.78 15.06 1.27
N LYS A 180 -13.39 15.29 2.51
CA LYS A 180 -12.45 16.34 2.91
C LYS A 180 -11.45 15.78 3.90
N GLN A 181 -10.18 15.90 3.58
CA GLN A 181 -9.11 15.63 4.55
C GLN A 181 -9.12 16.70 5.65
N ARG A 182 -9.02 16.24 6.90
CA ARG A 182 -8.92 17.10 8.08
C ARG A 182 -7.84 16.52 8.97
N GLY A 183 -6.96 17.41 9.46
CA GLY A 183 -5.85 16.98 10.30
C GLY A 183 -4.80 16.17 9.53
N HIS A 184 -4.05 15.39 10.26
CA HIS A 184 -2.96 14.54 9.77
C HIS A 184 -2.91 13.27 10.61
N ALA A 185 -2.70 12.12 9.99
CA ALA A 185 -2.56 10.85 10.67
C ALA A 185 -1.30 10.12 10.21
N ILE A 186 -0.60 9.49 11.14
CA ILE A 186 0.58 8.66 10.88
C ILE A 186 0.34 7.29 11.49
N GLU A 187 0.52 6.25 10.69
CA GLU A 187 0.47 4.85 11.11
C GLU A 187 1.87 4.27 11.21
N CYS A 188 2.10 3.48 12.26
CA CYS A 188 3.32 2.70 12.43
C CYS A 188 2.97 1.22 12.54
N ARG A 189 3.60 0.38 11.74
CA ARG A 189 3.45 -1.08 11.83
C ARG A 189 4.38 -1.65 12.87
N ILE A 190 3.82 -2.32 13.86
CA ILE A 190 4.58 -2.98 14.92
C ILE A 190 4.67 -4.46 14.60
N CYS A 191 5.89 -4.93 14.35
CA CYS A 191 6.19 -6.29 13.91
C CYS A 191 6.97 -7.07 14.97
N ALA A 192 6.70 -8.38 15.06
CA ALA A 192 7.50 -9.30 15.87
C ALA A 192 8.80 -9.66 15.15
N GLU A 193 9.80 -8.82 15.33
CA GLU A 193 11.08 -8.93 14.65
C GLU A 193 12.24 -8.74 15.64
N ASP A 194 13.35 -9.43 15.38
CA ASP A 194 14.59 -9.29 16.14
C ASP A 194 15.48 -8.23 15.46
N THR A 195 15.64 -7.09 16.11
CA THR A 195 16.43 -5.96 15.62
C THR A 195 17.93 -6.26 15.58
N GLU A 196 18.44 -7.12 16.46
CA GLU A 196 19.85 -7.54 16.50
C GLU A 196 20.16 -8.54 15.39
N MET A 197 19.15 -9.30 14.95
CA MET A 197 19.24 -10.24 13.86
C MET A 197 18.75 -9.66 12.52
N ASN A 198 18.99 -8.37 12.29
CA ASN A 198 18.65 -7.68 11.05
C ASN A 198 17.14 -7.78 10.71
N PHE A 199 16.29 -7.61 11.73
CA PHE A 199 14.82 -7.67 11.61
C PHE A 199 14.32 -9.01 11.06
N MET A 200 14.92 -10.11 11.47
CA MET A 200 14.36 -11.42 11.20
C MET A 200 13.07 -11.62 12.00
N PRO A 201 12.08 -12.32 11.42
CA PRO A 201 10.88 -12.69 12.17
C PRO A 201 11.23 -13.40 13.50
N SER A 202 10.61 -12.95 14.57
CA SER A 202 10.78 -13.48 15.92
C SER A 202 9.46 -14.09 16.41
N PRO A 203 9.09 -15.31 15.96
CA PRO A 203 7.89 -16.01 16.40
C PRO A 203 8.01 -16.44 17.86
N GLY A 204 6.89 -16.67 18.51
CA GLY A 204 6.85 -17.15 19.90
C GLY A 204 5.65 -16.59 20.67
N VAL A 205 5.64 -16.85 21.97
CA VAL A 205 4.55 -16.42 22.85
C VAL A 205 4.81 -15.02 23.38
N ILE A 206 3.83 -14.12 23.21
CA ILE A 206 3.85 -12.78 23.80
C ILE A 206 3.78 -12.90 25.32
N LYS A 207 4.85 -12.49 26.00
CA LYS A 207 4.91 -12.55 27.47
C LYS A 207 4.23 -11.38 28.12
N GLN A 208 4.35 -10.21 27.52
CA GLN A 208 3.75 -8.98 27.99
C GLN A 208 3.50 -8.06 26.80
N ILE A 209 2.38 -7.33 26.84
CA ILE A 209 2.04 -6.29 25.87
C ILE A 209 1.60 -5.03 26.62
N THR A 210 2.06 -3.88 26.16
CA THR A 210 1.56 -2.59 26.64
C THR A 210 1.28 -1.74 25.41
N GLU A 211 0.01 -1.57 25.12
CA GLU A 211 -0.42 -0.76 23.98
C GLU A 211 -0.36 0.72 24.33
N PRO A 212 0.14 1.58 23.42
CA PRO A 212 0.05 3.02 23.58
C PRO A 212 -1.43 3.42 23.62
N ASN A 213 -1.74 4.47 24.35
CA ASN A 213 -3.10 5.01 24.43
C ASN A 213 -3.06 6.52 24.66
N GLY A 214 -4.19 7.18 24.43
CA GLY A 214 -4.34 8.61 24.64
C GLY A 214 -5.27 9.23 23.60
N ILE A 215 -5.45 10.54 23.68
CA ILE A 215 -6.24 11.29 22.71
C ILE A 215 -5.51 11.22 21.37
N GLY A 216 -6.26 10.90 20.28
CA GLY A 216 -5.71 10.78 18.94
C GLY A 216 -4.87 9.52 18.70
N VAL A 217 -4.87 8.54 19.62
CA VAL A 217 -4.19 7.24 19.43
C VAL A 217 -5.21 6.15 19.16
N ARG A 218 -5.08 5.49 18.03
CA ARG A 218 -5.85 4.32 17.62
C ARG A 218 -4.94 3.09 17.56
N ILE A 219 -5.44 1.94 17.96
CA ILE A 219 -4.75 0.64 17.86
C ILE A 219 -5.64 -0.35 17.12
N ASP A 220 -5.13 -0.89 16.05
CA ASP A 220 -5.75 -2.00 15.32
C ASP A 220 -4.92 -3.26 15.57
N SER A 221 -5.38 -4.11 16.48
CA SER A 221 -4.66 -5.27 16.97
C SER A 221 -5.59 -6.47 17.19
N TYR A 222 -5.01 -7.67 17.14
CA TYR A 222 -5.68 -8.91 17.52
C TYR A 222 -4.85 -9.74 18.51
N VAL A 223 -3.68 -9.24 18.91
CA VAL A 223 -2.78 -9.97 19.83
C VAL A 223 -3.06 -9.62 21.29
N TYR A 224 -2.66 -10.51 22.19
CA TYR A 224 -2.83 -10.37 23.63
C TYR A 224 -1.71 -11.12 24.36
N GLU A 225 -1.57 -10.91 25.66
CA GLU A 225 -0.62 -11.69 26.48
C GLU A 225 -0.94 -13.19 26.42
N GLY A 226 0.05 -14.01 26.11
CA GLY A 226 -0.11 -15.44 25.89
C GLY A 226 -0.44 -15.84 24.44
N TYR A 227 -0.66 -14.88 23.54
CA TYR A 227 -0.84 -15.18 22.12
C TYR A 227 0.46 -15.72 21.52
N GLU A 228 0.36 -16.82 20.76
CA GLU A 228 1.49 -17.41 20.03
C GLU A 228 1.54 -16.89 18.60
N ILE A 229 2.60 -16.17 18.28
CA ILE A 229 2.83 -15.62 16.95
C ILE A 229 3.21 -16.76 16.01
N PRO A 230 2.43 -17.03 14.94
CA PRO A 230 2.69 -18.12 14.03
C PRO A 230 3.89 -17.85 13.12
N ILE A 231 4.56 -18.91 12.69
CA ILE A 231 5.71 -18.86 11.78
C ILE A 231 5.32 -18.73 10.29
N TYR A 232 4.02 -18.76 9.98
CA TYR A 232 3.55 -18.97 8.60
C TYR A 232 3.32 -17.71 7.81
N TYR A 233 3.29 -16.54 8.44
CA TYR A 233 2.91 -15.29 7.78
C TYR A 233 3.60 -14.07 8.37
N ASP A 234 3.23 -12.90 7.84
CA ASP A 234 3.70 -11.59 8.28
C ASP A 234 3.71 -11.47 9.80
N CYS A 235 4.82 -11.01 10.34
CA CYS A 235 5.03 -10.85 11.78
C CYS A 235 4.37 -9.57 12.34
N LEU A 236 3.46 -8.94 11.60
CA LEU A 236 2.71 -7.76 12.03
C LEU A 236 1.86 -8.10 13.27
N LEU A 237 2.09 -7.38 14.37
CA LEU A 237 1.37 -7.53 15.62
C LEU A 237 0.18 -6.58 15.70
N TYR A 238 0.45 -5.30 15.46
CA TYR A 238 -0.56 -4.23 15.45
C TYR A 238 -0.05 -3.02 14.70
N THR A 239 -0.99 -2.13 14.34
CA THR A 239 -0.69 -0.78 13.90
C THR A 239 -1.09 0.22 14.98
N SER A 240 -0.36 1.31 15.09
CA SER A 240 -0.67 2.43 15.96
C SER A 240 -0.73 3.71 15.15
N ASP A 241 -1.86 4.36 15.18
CA ASP A 241 -2.08 5.62 14.47
C ASP A 241 -2.10 6.77 15.46
N ALA A 242 -1.51 7.91 15.07
CA ALA A 242 -1.63 9.16 15.77
C ALA A 242 -2.20 10.20 14.80
N ALA A 243 -3.29 10.84 15.19
CA ALA A 243 -3.94 11.91 14.42
C ALA A 243 -3.82 13.24 15.18
N ASP A 244 -3.47 14.29 14.44
CA ASP A 244 -3.53 15.67 14.90
C ASP A 244 -4.78 16.38 14.34
N ASP A 245 -5.45 17.16 15.17
CA ASP A 245 -6.65 17.96 14.84
C ASP A 245 -6.35 19.13 13.88
#